data_5c15d56f592ad8b2f8fa78dbf8d50b82
#
_entry.id   5c15d56f592ad8b2f8fa78dbf8d50b82
#
_cell.length_a   1.000
_cell.length_b   1.000
_cell.length_c   1.000
_cell.angle_alpha   90.00
_cell.angle_beta   90.00
_cell.angle_gamma   90.00
#
_symmetry.space_group_name_H-M   'P 1'
#
loop_
_entity.id
_entity.type
_entity.pdbx_description
1 polymer ?
#
loop_
_entity_poly.entity_id
_entity_poly.type
_entity_poly.pdbx_seq_one_letter_code
_entity_poly.pdbx_strand_id
1 'polypeptide(L)'
;MKKVISLILMVLMGISLLTACGAEKEPEHTLSFEEGKIVSGDTMGVDFDMVGLFFQYTNGSSETIMPADAIDVKAYQNGKELTVMVFTGQKTEGYIQCDTNVQAGTTANVVWLFQLEDNSTVSVECSDGQKFDVEIQ
;
A
#
# COMPACT_ATOMS: atom_id res chain seq x y z
N MET A 1 -46.68 17.75 -23.17
CA MET A 1 -45.23 18.05 -23.11
C MET A 1 -44.75 18.52 -21.72
N LYS A 2 -45.48 19.40 -21.03
CA LYS A 2 -45.06 19.86 -19.69
C LYS A 2 -45.03 18.76 -18.60
N LYS A 3 -45.84 17.73 -18.72
CA LYS A 3 -45.91 16.63 -17.75
C LYS A 3 -44.72 15.63 -17.85
N VAL A 4 -44.13 15.50 -19.03
CA VAL A 4 -43.00 14.59 -19.28
C VAL A 4 -41.69 15.17 -18.71
N ILE A 5 -41.53 16.48 -18.78
CA ILE A 5 -40.37 17.18 -18.25
C ILE A 5 -40.30 17.09 -16.71
N SER A 6 -41.46 17.14 -16.06
CA SER A 6 -41.58 17.01 -14.61
C SER A 6 -41.22 15.61 -14.11
N LEU A 7 -41.53 14.58 -14.89
CA LEU A 7 -41.25 13.19 -14.55
C LEU A 7 -39.72 12.88 -14.67
N ILE A 8 -39.07 13.44 -15.70
CA ILE A 8 -37.62 13.28 -15.92
C ILE A 8 -36.84 14.00 -14.82
N LEU A 9 -37.32 15.15 -14.37
CA LEU A 9 -36.67 15.90 -13.31
C LEU A 9 -36.74 15.16 -11.95
N MET A 10 -37.84 14.49 -11.65
CA MET A 10 -38.02 13.69 -10.45
C MET A 10 -37.12 12.44 -10.44
N VAL A 11 -36.94 11.81 -11.60
CA VAL A 11 -36.06 10.64 -11.73
C VAL A 11 -34.59 11.03 -11.52
N LEU A 12 -34.18 12.18 -12.05
CA LEU A 12 -32.83 12.70 -11.85
C LEU A 12 -32.53 13.08 -10.38
N MET A 13 -33.51 13.65 -9.67
CA MET A 13 -33.36 13.93 -8.24
C MET A 13 -33.35 12.66 -7.39
N GLY A 14 -34.08 11.62 -7.76
CA GLY A 14 -34.07 10.32 -7.07
C GLY A 14 -32.72 9.61 -7.18
N ILE A 15 -32.07 9.68 -8.33
CA ILE A 15 -30.75 9.07 -8.57
C ILE A 15 -29.66 9.79 -7.78
N SER A 16 -29.72 11.11 -7.67
CA SER A 16 -28.72 11.87 -6.89
C SER A 16 -28.83 11.64 -5.38
N LEU A 17 -30.01 11.38 -4.87
CA LEU A 17 -30.23 11.04 -3.46
C LEU A 17 -29.73 9.61 -3.13
N LEU A 18 -29.87 8.67 -4.04
CA LEU A 18 -29.36 7.31 -3.87
C LEU A 18 -27.82 7.26 -3.88
N THR A 19 -27.14 8.06 -4.69
CA THR A 19 -25.69 8.17 -4.70
C THR A 19 -25.14 8.84 -3.42
N ALA A 20 -25.84 9.77 -2.84
CA ALA A 20 -25.43 10.40 -1.58
C ALA A 20 -25.56 9.45 -0.37
N CYS A 21 -26.52 8.53 -0.38
CA CYS A 21 -26.72 7.53 0.69
C CYS A 21 -25.80 6.31 0.56
N GLY A 22 -25.19 6.07 -0.60
CA GLY A 22 -24.29 4.95 -0.88
C GLY A 22 -22.81 5.30 -0.91
N ALA A 23 -22.43 6.51 -0.48
CA ALA A 23 -21.03 6.93 -0.43
C ALA A 23 -20.25 6.08 0.57
N GLU A 24 -19.31 5.25 0.09
CA GLU A 24 -18.39 4.52 0.93
C GLU A 24 -17.46 5.50 1.64
N LYS A 25 -17.16 5.22 2.92
CA LYS A 25 -16.16 5.97 3.68
C LYS A 25 -14.79 5.73 3.05
N GLU A 26 -14.04 6.80 2.74
CA GLU A 26 -12.67 6.68 2.28
C GLU A 26 -11.82 5.93 3.32
N PRO A 27 -10.89 5.06 2.89
CA PRO A 27 -10.01 4.35 3.81
C PRO A 27 -9.15 5.35 4.59
N GLU A 28 -8.97 5.11 5.87
CA GLU A 28 -8.11 5.95 6.73
C GLU A 28 -6.64 5.86 6.35
N HIS A 29 -6.24 4.73 5.80
CA HIS A 29 -4.87 4.47 5.37
C HIS A 29 -4.85 4.08 3.91
N THR A 30 -3.99 4.70 3.12
CA THR A 30 -3.81 4.36 1.72
C THR A 30 -2.37 4.01 1.41
N LEU A 31 -2.17 3.01 0.58
CA LEU A 31 -0.89 2.53 0.13
C LEU A 31 -0.88 2.46 -1.40
N SER A 32 0.01 3.20 -2.03
CA SER A 32 0.18 3.22 -3.48
C SER A 32 1.52 2.60 -3.86
N PHE A 33 1.50 1.46 -4.56
CA PHE A 33 2.71 0.78 -5.02
C PHE A 33 3.39 1.59 -6.12
N GLU A 34 4.70 1.77 -6.01
CA GLU A 34 5.50 2.50 -6.99
C GLU A 34 6.41 1.56 -7.77
N GLU A 35 7.24 0.78 -7.07
CA GLU A 35 8.14 -0.19 -7.70
C GLU A 35 8.55 -1.31 -6.75
N GLY A 36 8.98 -2.45 -7.33
CA GLY A 36 9.66 -3.53 -6.63
C GLY A 36 10.98 -3.82 -7.29
N LYS A 37 12.04 -3.93 -6.51
CA LYS A 37 13.39 -4.20 -7.03
C LYS A 37 14.29 -4.87 -6.00
N ILE A 38 15.38 -5.46 -6.48
CA ILE A 38 16.41 -6.02 -5.60
C ILE A 38 17.09 -4.87 -4.85
N VAL A 39 17.22 -5.05 -3.54
CA VAL A 39 18.07 -4.25 -2.66
C VAL A 39 19.19 -5.14 -2.17
N SER A 40 20.42 -4.78 -2.53
CA SER A 40 21.61 -5.55 -2.12
C SER A 40 21.78 -5.53 -0.61
N GLY A 41 22.01 -6.69 -0.03
CA GLY A 41 22.29 -6.85 1.39
C GLY A 41 23.52 -6.08 1.83
N ASP A 42 24.53 -5.93 0.97
CA ASP A 42 25.77 -5.19 1.27
C ASP A 42 25.48 -3.74 1.71
N THR A 43 24.48 -3.11 1.12
CA THR A 43 24.10 -1.73 1.48
C THR A 43 23.48 -1.63 2.87
N MET A 44 22.97 -2.74 3.38
CA MET A 44 22.32 -2.84 4.69
C MET A 44 23.16 -3.61 5.72
N GLY A 45 24.34 -4.08 5.32
CA GLY A 45 25.28 -4.80 6.20
C GLY A 45 24.90 -6.27 6.45
N VAL A 46 24.15 -6.88 5.53
CA VAL A 46 23.77 -8.30 5.57
C VAL A 46 24.30 -9.05 4.35
N ASP A 47 24.40 -10.37 4.43
CA ASP A 47 25.00 -11.25 3.40
C ASP A 47 23.96 -11.91 2.47
N PHE A 48 22.77 -11.37 2.40
CA PHE A 48 21.70 -11.83 1.51
C PHE A 48 21.03 -10.64 0.82
N ASP A 49 20.47 -10.88 -0.36
CA ASP A 49 19.70 -9.87 -1.08
C ASP A 49 18.24 -9.84 -0.62
N MET A 50 17.60 -8.71 -0.82
CA MET A 50 16.22 -8.46 -0.47
C MET A 50 15.43 -7.97 -1.68
N VAL A 51 14.13 -8.17 -1.68
CA VAL A 51 13.23 -7.37 -2.51
C VAL A 51 12.77 -6.17 -1.70
N GLY A 52 12.95 -4.97 -2.27
CA GLY A 52 12.35 -3.74 -1.76
C GLY A 52 11.03 -3.48 -2.47
N LEU A 53 9.97 -3.33 -1.71
CA LEU A 53 8.65 -2.91 -2.19
C LEU A 53 8.46 -1.47 -1.77
N PHE A 54 8.47 -0.57 -2.76
CA PHE A 54 8.45 0.88 -2.56
C PHE A 54 7.04 1.40 -2.76
N PHE A 55 6.54 2.12 -1.77
CA PHE A 55 5.18 2.64 -1.73
C PHE A 55 5.15 4.11 -1.32
N GLN A 56 4.08 4.78 -1.71
CA GLN A 56 3.64 6.00 -1.07
C GLN A 56 2.51 5.65 -0.09
N TYR A 57 2.70 6.00 1.18
CA TYR A 57 1.74 5.75 2.26
C TYR A 57 1.14 7.05 2.77
N THR A 58 -0.18 7.10 2.94
CA THR A 58 -0.88 8.22 3.57
C THR A 58 -1.57 7.75 4.86
N ASN A 59 -1.21 8.40 5.97
CA ASN A 59 -1.90 8.24 7.24
C ASN A 59 -3.05 9.25 7.34
N GLY A 60 -4.25 8.85 6.95
CA GLY A 60 -5.46 9.66 7.03
C GLY A 60 -6.17 9.59 8.38
N SER A 61 -5.61 8.85 9.34
CA SER A 61 -6.18 8.78 10.69
C SER A 61 -5.82 10.01 11.55
N SER A 62 -6.38 10.08 12.73
CA SER A 62 -6.09 11.15 13.71
C SER A 62 -4.91 10.84 14.63
N GLU A 63 -4.26 9.69 14.47
CA GLU A 63 -3.18 9.22 15.33
C GLU A 63 -1.88 9.00 14.55
N THR A 64 -0.75 9.08 15.22
CA THR A 64 0.54 8.67 14.69
C THR A 64 0.62 7.15 14.69
N ILE A 65 0.98 6.55 13.55
CA ILE A 65 1.04 5.10 13.39
C ILE A 65 2.19 4.69 12.45
N MET A 66 2.72 3.49 12.65
CA MET A 66 3.64 2.87 11.69
C MET A 66 2.85 2.30 10.51
N PRO A 67 3.32 2.47 9.25
CA PRO A 67 2.66 1.87 8.10
C PRO A 67 2.43 0.37 8.23
N ALA A 68 3.39 -0.38 8.80
CA ALA A 68 3.27 -1.81 9.02
C ALA A 68 2.15 -2.21 10.00
N ASP A 69 1.77 -1.33 10.91
CA ASP A 69 0.63 -1.56 11.82
C ASP A 69 -0.71 -1.22 11.16
N ALA A 70 -0.70 -0.32 10.18
CA ALA A 70 -1.90 0.10 9.48
C ALA A 70 -2.29 -0.86 8.34
N ILE A 71 -1.31 -1.30 7.56
CA ILE A 71 -1.51 -2.17 6.39
C ILE A 71 -0.47 -3.29 6.44
N ASP A 72 -0.95 -4.52 6.52
CA ASP A 72 -0.11 -5.70 6.45
C ASP A 72 0.29 -5.97 5.00
N VAL A 73 1.59 -6.04 4.73
CA VAL A 73 2.17 -6.37 3.43
C VAL A 73 2.93 -7.67 3.55
N LYS A 74 2.57 -8.65 2.74
CA LYS A 74 3.21 -9.98 2.70
C LYS A 74 3.77 -10.26 1.32
N ALA A 75 4.92 -10.89 1.28
CA ALA A 75 5.58 -11.31 0.06
C ALA A 75 5.85 -12.81 0.09
N TYR A 76 5.73 -13.46 -1.06
CA TYR A 76 5.87 -14.91 -1.21
C TYR A 76 6.77 -15.25 -2.40
N GLN A 77 7.59 -16.27 -2.23
CA GLN A 77 8.27 -16.95 -3.34
C GLN A 77 7.97 -18.45 -3.27
N ASN A 78 7.65 -19.05 -4.41
CA ASN A 78 7.36 -20.49 -4.50
C ASN A 78 6.29 -20.97 -3.50
N GLY A 79 5.29 -20.12 -3.22
CA GLY A 79 4.22 -20.40 -2.27
C GLY A 79 4.59 -20.26 -0.79
N LYS A 80 5.79 -19.78 -0.47
CA LYS A 80 6.27 -19.57 0.90
C LYS A 80 6.37 -18.10 1.23
N GLU A 81 5.92 -17.72 2.41
CA GLU A 81 6.04 -16.36 2.91
C GLU A 81 7.51 -16.01 3.17
N LEU A 82 7.94 -14.86 2.64
CA LEU A 82 9.27 -14.31 2.87
C LEU A 82 9.33 -13.59 4.21
N THR A 83 10.52 -13.60 4.80
CA THR A 83 10.77 -12.88 6.05
C THR A 83 10.91 -11.39 5.80
N VAL A 84 10.10 -10.59 6.49
CA VAL A 84 10.24 -9.13 6.50
C VAL A 84 11.50 -8.73 7.25
N MET A 85 12.27 -7.83 6.68
CA MET A 85 13.50 -7.29 7.26
C MET A 85 13.29 -5.82 7.60
N VAL A 86 13.67 -5.44 8.80
CA VAL A 86 13.54 -4.07 9.29
C VAL A 86 14.91 -3.59 9.78
N PHE A 87 15.30 -2.41 9.31
CA PHE A 87 16.56 -1.76 9.69
C PHE A 87 16.23 -0.40 10.30
N THR A 88 15.78 -0.42 11.55
CA THR A 88 15.24 0.74 12.27
C THR A 88 16.17 1.96 12.19
N GLY A 89 15.59 3.10 11.79
CA GLY A 89 16.31 4.37 11.65
C GLY A 89 17.12 4.51 10.37
N GLN A 90 17.20 3.48 9.53
CA GLN A 90 17.85 3.56 8.21
C GLN A 90 16.83 3.89 7.12
N LYS A 91 17.30 4.56 6.09
CA LYS A 91 16.53 4.81 4.87
C LYS A 91 17.09 3.98 3.72
N THR A 92 16.21 3.50 2.88
CA THR A 92 16.56 2.81 1.63
C THR A 92 16.16 3.71 0.47
N GLU A 93 17.14 4.24 -0.25
CA GLU A 93 16.91 5.15 -1.39
C GLU A 93 16.01 6.35 -1.06
N GLY A 94 16.09 6.88 0.15
CA GLY A 94 15.27 7.98 0.63
C GLY A 94 13.91 7.58 1.21
N TYR A 95 13.51 6.31 1.10
CA TYR A 95 12.29 5.77 1.70
C TYR A 95 12.52 5.37 3.15
N ILE A 96 11.57 5.73 4.02
CA ILE A 96 11.59 5.27 5.41
C ILE A 96 11.18 3.80 5.49
N GLN A 97 11.64 3.09 6.51
CA GLN A 97 11.22 1.72 6.78
C GLN A 97 9.76 1.68 7.25
N CYS A 98 9.06 0.58 6.98
CA CYS A 98 7.65 0.40 7.32
C CYS A 98 7.34 0.46 8.83
N ASP A 99 8.36 0.33 9.69
CA ASP A 99 8.29 0.48 11.14
C ASP A 99 8.55 1.91 11.66
N THR A 100 8.63 2.89 10.77
CA THR A 100 8.80 4.30 11.12
C THR A 100 7.45 4.96 11.36
N ASN A 101 7.28 5.65 12.47
CA ASN A 101 6.04 6.36 12.77
C ASN A 101 5.77 7.50 11.79
N VAL A 102 4.54 7.55 11.28
CA VAL A 102 4.04 8.61 10.39
C VAL A 102 2.91 9.35 11.10
N GLN A 103 3.05 10.66 11.21
CA GLN A 103 2.04 11.50 11.89
C GLN A 103 0.71 11.53 11.12
N ALA A 104 -0.36 11.80 11.85
CA ALA A 104 -1.69 11.99 11.30
C ALA A 104 -1.69 13.00 10.14
N GLY A 105 -2.38 12.70 9.05
CA GLY A 105 -2.52 13.55 7.87
C GLY A 105 -1.28 13.62 6.97
N THR A 106 -0.24 12.81 7.22
CA THR A 106 1.04 12.84 6.49
C THR A 106 1.09 11.76 5.42
N THR A 107 1.64 12.11 4.25
CA THR A 107 2.04 11.18 3.20
C THR A 107 3.55 11.00 3.22
N ALA A 108 4.02 9.76 3.22
CA ALA A 108 5.43 9.41 3.29
C ALA A 108 5.79 8.33 2.26
N ASN A 109 7.03 8.37 1.78
CA ASN A 109 7.60 7.32 0.95
C ASN A 109 8.14 6.22 1.87
N VAL A 110 7.61 5.00 1.74
CA VAL A 110 7.84 3.88 2.66
C VAL A 110 8.29 2.65 1.89
N VAL A 111 9.23 1.90 2.45
CA VAL A 111 9.70 0.64 1.88
C VAL A 111 9.46 -0.53 2.84
N TRP A 112 9.00 -1.64 2.29
CA TRP A 112 9.05 -2.96 2.91
C TRP A 112 10.20 -3.75 2.29
N LEU A 113 11.04 -4.35 3.11
CA LEU A 113 12.14 -5.20 2.69
C LEU A 113 11.85 -6.64 3.09
N PHE A 114 12.03 -7.57 2.16
CA PHE A 114 11.87 -9.01 2.41
C PHE A 114 13.10 -9.75 1.93
N GLN A 115 13.60 -10.68 2.75
CA GLN A 115 14.72 -11.54 2.37
C GLN A 115 14.34 -12.44 1.20
N LEU A 116 15.10 -12.39 0.11
CA LEU A 116 14.91 -13.27 -1.04
C LEU A 116 15.48 -14.67 -0.76
N GLU A 117 14.77 -15.70 -1.20
CA GLU A 117 15.25 -17.08 -1.18
C GLU A 117 15.97 -17.43 -2.50
N ASP A 118 15.46 -16.92 -3.62
CA ASP A 118 16.01 -17.13 -4.95
C ASP A 118 15.62 -15.99 -5.92
N ASN A 119 15.76 -16.17 -7.21
CA ASN A 119 15.43 -15.19 -8.23
C ASN A 119 14.03 -15.42 -8.86
N SER A 120 13.18 -16.21 -8.24
CA SER A 120 11.81 -16.41 -8.73
C SER A 120 10.94 -15.19 -8.46
N THR A 121 9.84 -15.09 -9.20
CA THR A 121 8.84 -14.02 -9.04
C THR A 121 8.36 -13.93 -7.59
N VAL A 122 8.26 -12.72 -7.08
CA VAL A 122 7.69 -12.43 -5.75
C VAL A 122 6.23 -12.05 -5.91
N SER A 123 5.34 -12.78 -5.27
CA SER A 123 3.91 -12.45 -5.18
C SER A 123 3.64 -11.64 -3.93
N VAL A 124 2.94 -10.52 -4.06
CA VAL A 124 2.66 -9.60 -2.95
C VAL A 124 1.18 -9.56 -2.66
N GLU A 125 0.84 -9.61 -1.39
CA GLU A 125 -0.53 -9.44 -0.89
C GLU A 125 -0.55 -8.38 0.20
N CYS A 126 -1.43 -7.38 0.06
CA CYS A 126 -1.65 -6.34 1.04
C CYS A 126 -3.03 -6.50 1.69
N SER A 127 -3.14 -6.18 2.97
CA SER A 127 -4.41 -6.31 3.71
C SER A 127 -5.51 -5.34 3.22
N ASP A 128 -5.15 -4.33 2.44
CA ASP A 128 -6.09 -3.42 1.77
C ASP A 128 -6.70 -3.99 0.47
N GLY A 129 -6.33 -5.23 0.11
CA GLY A 129 -6.84 -5.96 -1.06
C GLY A 129 -5.95 -5.92 -2.28
N GLN A 130 -4.85 -5.19 -2.28
CA GLN A 130 -3.89 -5.19 -3.39
C GLN A 130 -3.17 -6.53 -3.50
N LYS A 131 -3.04 -7.04 -4.74
CA LYS A 131 -2.25 -8.23 -5.08
C LYS A 131 -1.53 -7.98 -6.39
N PHE A 132 -0.24 -8.25 -6.42
CA PHE A 132 0.58 -8.07 -7.62
C PHE A 132 1.85 -8.93 -7.53
N ASP A 133 2.51 -9.09 -8.68
CA ASP A 133 3.76 -9.81 -8.79
C ASP A 133 4.92 -8.85 -9.10
N VAL A 134 6.10 -9.19 -8.59
CA VAL A 134 7.35 -8.46 -8.84
C VAL A 134 8.35 -9.45 -9.45
N GLU A 135 8.80 -9.15 -10.66
CA GLU A 135 9.86 -9.92 -11.33
C GLU A 135 11.22 -9.56 -10.74
N ILE A 136 11.97 -10.58 -10.36
CA ILE A 136 13.33 -10.44 -9.81
C ILE A 136 14.35 -10.64 -10.94
N GLN A 137 15.05 -9.59 -11.28
CA GLN A 137 16.06 -9.58 -12.34
C GLN A 137 17.42 -9.11 -11.84
#